data_6f2ed384e43ef398f5c1239f8be87562
#
_entry.id   6f2ed384e43ef398f5c1239f8be87562
#
_cell.length_a   1.000
_cell.length_b   1.000
_cell.length_c   1.000
_cell.angle_alpha   90.00
_cell.angle_beta   90.00
_cell.angle_gamma   90.00
#
_symmetry.space_group_name_H-M   'P 1'
#
loop_
_entity.id
_entity.type
_entity.pdbx_description
1 polymer ?
#
loop_
_entity_poly.entity_id
_entity_poly.type
_entity_poly.pdbx_seq_one_letter_code
_entity_poly.pdbx_strand_id
1 'polypeptide(L)'
;KDTGKAQTGDVKANANIIKRTLKEFGINVEMDAVEVGPTITRYALKPAQGVKIARIVGLQQELQLNLSTGALRIEAPIPGKSLVGIEIPNLQRATVGLASLLKTPEYADSPHPLLVALGKDVTGHAHFANIARMPHALIAGTTGSGKSIMIHNIVVSLLFRISPCQLR
;
A
#
# COMPACT_ATOMS: atom_id res chain seq x y z
N LYS A 1 -9.36 -6.07 -15.91
CA LYS A 1 -8.13 -5.42 -16.43
C LYS A 1 -7.75 -4.33 -15.46
N ASP A 2 -6.46 -4.19 -15.16
CA ASP A 2 -5.95 -3.03 -14.44
C ASP A 2 -6.26 -1.80 -15.32
N THR A 3 -6.96 -0.82 -14.76
CA THR A 3 -7.34 0.38 -15.50
C THR A 3 -6.65 1.59 -14.88
N GLY A 4 -5.95 2.35 -15.72
CA GLY A 4 -5.23 3.55 -15.36
C GLY A 4 -3.83 3.28 -14.79
N LYS A 5 -2.89 4.15 -15.13
CA LYS A 5 -1.62 4.27 -14.40
C LYS A 5 -1.87 5.17 -13.20
N ALA A 6 -1.31 4.81 -12.04
CA ALA A 6 -1.31 5.71 -10.89
C ALA A 6 -0.64 7.04 -11.29
N GLN A 7 -1.32 8.15 -11.06
CA GLN A 7 -0.73 9.46 -11.31
C GLN A 7 -0.26 10.04 -9.97
N THR A 8 1.04 10.06 -9.80
CA THR A 8 1.71 10.38 -8.52
C THR A 8 2.03 11.86 -8.34
N GLY A 9 1.80 12.67 -9.38
CA GLY A 9 2.40 14.01 -9.44
C GLY A 9 3.91 13.94 -9.73
N ASP A 10 4.62 15.02 -9.47
CA ASP A 10 6.08 15.06 -9.65
C ASP A 10 6.79 14.41 -8.46
N VAL A 11 7.20 13.16 -8.65
CA VAL A 11 7.89 12.36 -7.64
C VAL A 11 9.20 13.01 -7.17
N LYS A 12 9.95 13.62 -8.09
CA LYS A 12 11.23 14.29 -7.75
C LYS A 12 10.99 15.57 -6.96
N ALA A 13 10.00 16.38 -7.37
CA ALA A 13 9.63 17.58 -6.65
C ALA A 13 9.19 17.25 -5.21
N ASN A 14 8.32 16.26 -5.04
CA ASN A 14 7.87 15.82 -3.72
C ASN A 14 9.04 15.32 -2.85
N ALA A 15 9.96 14.53 -3.40
CA ALA A 15 11.15 14.07 -2.68
C ALA A 15 12.01 15.24 -2.20
N ASN A 16 12.20 16.27 -3.03
CA ASN A 16 12.94 17.47 -2.68
C ASN A 16 12.23 18.30 -1.60
N ILE A 17 10.92 18.43 -1.68
CA ILE A 17 10.10 19.12 -0.66
C ILE A 17 10.25 18.42 0.69
N ILE A 18 10.12 17.09 0.74
CA ILE A 18 10.27 16.30 1.96
C ILE A 18 11.66 16.54 2.56
N LYS A 19 12.72 16.38 1.75
CA LYS A 19 14.10 16.56 2.21
C LYS A 19 14.35 17.97 2.73
N ARG A 20 13.85 18.99 2.02
CA ARG A 20 14.00 20.40 2.40
C ARG A 20 13.26 20.68 3.71
N THR A 21 11.99 20.28 3.82
CA THR A 21 11.19 20.47 5.03
C THR A 21 11.89 19.87 6.25
N LEU A 22 12.30 18.62 6.19
CA LEU A 22 13.00 17.97 7.30
C LEU A 22 14.30 18.70 7.67
N LYS A 23 15.06 19.17 6.67
CA LYS A 23 16.30 19.92 6.88
C LYS A 23 16.05 21.27 7.56
N GLU A 24 14.99 21.99 7.21
CA GLU A 24 14.60 23.26 7.85
C GLU A 24 14.30 23.09 9.34
N PHE A 25 13.82 21.92 9.76
CA PHE A 25 13.66 21.55 11.18
C PHE A 25 14.89 20.86 11.80
N GLY A 26 16.05 20.96 11.16
CA GLY A 26 17.32 20.41 11.66
C GLY A 26 17.39 18.89 11.60
N ILE A 27 16.63 18.25 10.72
CA ILE A 27 16.64 16.79 10.52
C ILE A 27 17.27 16.47 9.18
N ASN A 28 18.49 15.91 9.20
CA ASN A 28 19.15 15.44 7.99
C ASN A 28 18.69 14.02 7.64
N VAL A 29 18.29 13.84 6.40
CA VAL A 29 17.85 12.54 5.85
C VAL A 29 18.46 12.33 4.45
N GLU A 30 18.69 11.08 4.12
CA GLU A 30 19.01 10.64 2.77
C GLU A 30 17.79 9.99 2.16
N MET A 31 17.49 10.31 0.89
CA MET A 31 16.43 9.60 0.14
C MET A 31 17.02 8.26 -0.30
N ASP A 32 16.31 7.17 0.03
CA ASP A 32 16.71 5.82 -0.35
C ASP A 32 15.98 5.37 -1.62
N ALA A 33 14.70 5.10 -1.51
CA ALA A 33 13.89 4.62 -2.62
C ALA A 33 12.53 5.34 -2.68
N VAL A 34 11.94 5.38 -3.87
CA VAL A 34 10.55 5.80 -4.05
C VAL A 34 9.78 4.65 -4.67
N GLU A 35 8.80 4.14 -3.94
CA GLU A 35 7.94 3.04 -4.33
C GLU A 35 6.57 3.59 -4.74
N VAL A 36 6.19 3.37 -6.00
CA VAL A 36 4.91 3.86 -6.53
C VAL A 36 3.92 2.71 -6.55
N GLY A 37 2.98 2.73 -5.62
CA GLY A 37 1.88 1.79 -5.55
C GLY A 37 0.63 2.24 -6.31
N PRO A 38 -0.42 1.43 -6.31
CA PRO A 38 -1.66 1.74 -7.02
C PRO A 38 -2.43 2.93 -6.43
N THR A 39 -2.36 3.14 -5.11
CA THR A 39 -3.13 4.16 -4.39
C THR A 39 -2.28 5.20 -3.69
N ILE A 40 -1.06 4.85 -3.29
CA ILE A 40 -0.12 5.70 -2.58
C ILE A 40 1.27 5.60 -3.19
N THR A 41 2.08 6.64 -2.97
CA THR A 41 3.52 6.63 -3.25
C THR A 41 4.27 6.72 -1.93
N ARG A 42 5.20 5.81 -1.69
CA ARG A 42 6.06 5.76 -0.49
C ARG A 42 7.44 6.31 -0.82
N TYR A 43 7.87 7.27 -0.02
CA TYR A 43 9.23 7.83 -0.03
C TYR A 43 9.98 7.25 1.15
N ALA A 44 10.95 6.37 0.89
CA ALA A 44 11.79 5.78 1.92
C ALA A 44 12.97 6.70 2.23
N LEU A 45 13.18 6.98 3.51
CA LEU A 45 14.19 7.90 4.02
C LEU A 45 15.08 7.19 5.01
N LYS A 46 16.38 7.46 4.93
CA LYS A 46 17.37 7.08 5.93
C LYS A 46 17.70 8.29 6.80
N PRO A 47 17.23 8.34 8.04
CA PRO A 47 17.62 9.42 8.96
C PRO A 47 19.11 9.36 9.27
N ALA A 48 19.73 10.53 9.45
CA ALA A 48 21.11 10.61 9.92
C ALA A 48 21.23 9.99 11.33
N GLN A 49 22.43 9.54 11.67
CA GLN A 49 22.71 8.94 12.98
C GLN A 49 22.38 9.91 14.11
N GLY A 50 21.71 9.43 15.15
CA GLY A 50 21.29 10.25 16.29
C GLY A 50 19.95 10.98 16.12
N VAL A 51 19.32 10.93 14.97
CA VAL A 51 17.98 11.51 14.76
C VAL A 51 16.92 10.63 15.45
N LYS A 52 16.17 11.25 16.37
CA LYS A 52 15.03 10.58 17.01
C LYS A 52 13.85 10.49 16.03
N ILE A 53 13.35 9.29 15.79
CA ILE A 53 12.22 9.02 14.87
C ILE A 53 10.98 9.85 15.26
N ALA A 54 10.69 10.01 16.55
CA ALA A 54 9.58 10.82 17.03
C ALA A 54 9.59 12.27 16.52
N ARG A 55 10.77 12.86 16.26
CA ARG A 55 10.88 14.20 15.66
C ARG A 55 10.37 14.22 14.23
N ILE A 56 10.64 13.17 13.46
CA ILE A 56 10.15 13.06 12.07
C ILE A 56 8.63 12.89 12.07
N VAL A 57 8.12 12.01 12.92
CA VAL A 57 6.67 11.77 13.06
C VAL A 57 5.93 13.04 13.51
N GLY A 58 6.54 13.82 14.40
CA GLY A 58 5.97 15.09 14.88
C GLY A 58 5.80 16.16 13.78
N LEU A 59 6.52 16.04 12.65
CA LEU A 59 6.44 16.97 11.52
C LEU A 59 5.42 16.56 10.43
N GLN A 60 4.47 15.69 10.78
CA GLN A 60 3.48 15.22 9.82
C GLN A 60 2.63 16.36 9.25
N GLN A 61 2.23 17.33 10.07
CA GLN A 61 1.39 18.46 9.66
C GLN A 61 2.16 19.43 8.74
N GLU A 62 3.41 19.72 9.05
CA GLU A 62 4.30 20.56 8.26
C GLU A 62 4.58 19.94 6.89
N LEU A 63 4.79 18.63 6.85
CA LEU A 63 4.95 17.89 5.61
C LEU A 63 3.66 17.90 4.78
N GLN A 64 2.48 17.74 5.40
CA GLN A 64 1.20 17.83 4.73
C GLN A 64 1.00 19.21 4.08
N LEU A 65 1.31 20.26 4.82
CA LEU A 65 1.19 21.65 4.34
C LEU A 65 2.12 21.89 3.14
N ASN A 66 3.40 21.56 3.27
CA ASN A 66 4.41 21.82 2.24
C ASN A 66 4.20 20.98 0.97
N LEU A 67 3.63 19.77 1.11
CA LEU A 67 3.29 18.88 0.01
C LEU A 67 1.89 19.15 -0.56
N SER A 68 1.14 20.08 0.04
CA SER A 68 -0.24 20.41 -0.34
C SER A 68 -1.13 19.15 -0.42
N THR A 69 -0.96 18.23 0.54
CA THR A 69 -1.72 16.98 0.59
C THR A 69 -2.61 16.91 1.82
N GLY A 70 -3.87 16.50 1.64
CA GLY A 70 -4.82 16.38 2.76
C GLY A 70 -4.60 15.14 3.64
N ALA A 71 -3.87 14.16 3.15
CA ALA A 71 -3.59 12.94 3.89
C ALA A 71 -2.13 12.53 3.65
N LEU A 72 -1.39 12.35 4.73
CA LEU A 72 -0.01 11.86 4.72
C LEU A 72 0.14 10.92 5.91
N ARG A 73 0.78 9.78 5.70
CA ARG A 73 1.10 8.84 6.76
C ARG A 73 2.61 8.68 6.86
N ILE A 74 3.12 8.63 8.08
CA ILE A 74 4.52 8.30 8.35
C ILE A 74 4.57 6.91 8.97
N GLU A 75 5.25 5.99 8.31
CA GLU A 75 5.52 4.65 8.79
C GLU A 75 6.96 4.58 9.29
N ALA A 76 7.14 4.46 10.58
CA ALA A 76 8.47 4.58 11.19
C ALA A 76 8.65 3.63 12.38
N PRO A 77 9.48 2.62 12.26
CA PRO A 77 10.23 2.23 11.05
C PRO A 77 9.38 1.50 9.99
N ILE A 78 9.87 1.44 8.75
CA ILE A 78 9.30 0.52 7.75
C ILE A 78 9.57 -0.92 8.20
N PRO A 79 8.56 -1.81 8.20
CA PRO A 79 8.75 -3.20 8.62
C PRO A 79 9.91 -3.88 7.87
N GLY A 80 10.84 -4.46 8.64
CA GLY A 80 12.02 -5.15 8.11
C GLY A 80 13.12 -4.25 7.54
N LYS A 81 13.00 -2.91 7.65
CA LYS A 81 14.00 -1.96 7.18
C LYS A 81 14.30 -0.89 8.24
N SER A 82 15.55 -0.45 8.33
CA SER A 82 15.95 0.68 9.19
C SER A 82 15.70 2.03 8.49
N LEU A 83 14.51 2.19 7.90
CA LEU A 83 14.10 3.34 7.12
C LEU A 83 12.78 3.91 7.65
N VAL A 84 12.53 5.17 7.35
CA VAL A 84 11.25 5.84 7.59
C VAL A 84 10.53 6.01 6.25
N GLY A 85 9.27 5.59 6.17
CA GLY A 85 8.42 5.75 5.00
C GLY A 85 7.48 6.94 5.15
N ILE A 86 7.47 7.84 4.18
CA ILE A 86 6.44 8.87 4.05
C ILE A 86 5.52 8.47 2.90
N GLU A 87 4.27 8.21 3.22
CA GLU A 87 3.26 7.75 2.28
C GLU A 87 2.33 8.90 1.89
N ILE A 88 2.25 9.17 0.60
CA ILE A 88 1.42 10.23 0.03
C ILE A 88 0.40 9.60 -0.91
N PRO A 89 -0.91 9.92 -0.79
CA PRO A 89 -1.91 9.45 -1.74
C PRO A 89 -1.60 9.91 -3.16
N ASN A 90 -1.78 9.03 -4.12
CA ASN A 90 -1.66 9.38 -5.53
C ASN A 90 -2.79 10.32 -5.95
N LEU A 91 -2.52 11.24 -6.87
CA LEU A 91 -3.52 12.15 -7.43
C LEU A 91 -4.65 11.37 -8.12
N GLN A 92 -4.29 10.33 -8.86
CA GLN A 92 -5.24 9.36 -9.41
C GLN A 92 -4.85 7.97 -8.98
N ARG A 93 -5.80 7.26 -8.39
CA ARG A 93 -5.62 5.87 -7.96
C ARG A 93 -5.75 4.94 -9.15
N ALA A 94 -4.84 3.99 -9.28
CA ALA A 94 -4.98 2.91 -10.25
C ALA A 94 -5.93 1.84 -9.69
N THR A 95 -6.79 1.30 -10.55
CA THR A 95 -7.65 0.18 -10.18
C THR A 95 -6.90 -1.13 -10.37
N VAL A 96 -6.77 -1.91 -9.31
CA VAL A 96 -6.21 -3.27 -9.36
C VAL A 96 -7.34 -4.23 -9.76
N GLY A 97 -7.26 -4.77 -10.96
CA GLY A 97 -8.25 -5.72 -11.46
C GLY A 97 -8.06 -7.11 -10.86
N LEU A 98 -9.14 -7.74 -10.37
CA LEU A 98 -9.08 -9.10 -9.82
C LEU A 98 -8.50 -10.10 -10.83
N ALA A 99 -8.88 -10.00 -12.10
CA ALA A 99 -8.37 -10.91 -13.13
C ALA A 99 -6.85 -10.87 -13.31
N SER A 100 -6.18 -9.74 -13.03
CA SER A 100 -4.72 -9.65 -13.06
C SER A 100 -4.08 -10.38 -11.88
N LEU A 101 -4.73 -10.34 -10.71
CA LEU A 101 -4.28 -11.07 -9.52
C LEU A 101 -4.44 -12.59 -9.70
N LEU A 102 -5.58 -13.04 -10.22
CA LEU A 102 -5.87 -14.47 -10.42
C LEU A 102 -4.97 -15.13 -11.49
N LYS A 103 -4.33 -14.33 -12.35
CA LYS A 103 -3.39 -14.82 -13.37
C LYS A 103 -1.95 -14.90 -12.89
N THR A 104 -1.64 -14.42 -11.70
CA THR A 104 -0.27 -14.49 -11.18
C THR A 104 0.10 -15.94 -10.85
N PRO A 105 1.38 -16.33 -11.03
CA PRO A 105 1.84 -17.67 -10.68
C PRO A 105 1.58 -18.03 -9.22
N GLU A 106 1.72 -17.07 -8.30
CA GLU A 106 1.47 -17.27 -6.87
C GLU A 106 0.04 -17.72 -6.57
N TYR A 107 -0.92 -17.28 -7.39
CA TYR A 107 -2.30 -17.74 -7.28
C TYR A 107 -2.53 -19.02 -8.08
N ALA A 108 -2.12 -19.05 -9.35
CA ALA A 108 -2.43 -20.13 -10.28
C ALA A 108 -1.81 -21.48 -9.82
N ASP A 109 -0.54 -21.45 -9.39
CA ASP A 109 0.23 -22.64 -9.04
C ASP A 109 0.13 -23.03 -7.56
N SER A 110 -0.62 -22.26 -6.76
CA SER A 110 -0.78 -22.54 -5.33
C SER A 110 -1.54 -23.84 -5.08
N PRO A 111 -1.09 -24.69 -4.15
CA PRO A 111 -1.80 -25.93 -3.79
C PRO A 111 -3.04 -25.71 -2.91
N HIS A 112 -3.29 -24.47 -2.48
CA HIS A 112 -4.37 -24.16 -1.53
C HIS A 112 -5.70 -23.92 -2.24
N PRO A 113 -6.72 -24.81 -2.05
CA PRO A 113 -8.00 -24.68 -2.75
C PRO A 113 -8.78 -23.41 -2.33
N LEU A 114 -8.67 -22.98 -1.08
CA LEU A 114 -9.40 -21.83 -0.53
C LEU A 114 -8.52 -20.56 -0.50
N LEU A 115 -7.67 -20.36 -1.54
CA LEU A 115 -6.88 -19.15 -1.69
C LEU A 115 -7.72 -18.02 -2.29
N VAL A 116 -7.65 -16.83 -1.71
CA VAL A 116 -8.33 -15.63 -2.20
C VAL A 116 -7.34 -14.51 -2.45
N ALA A 117 -7.60 -13.69 -3.46
CA ALA A 117 -6.78 -12.52 -3.76
C ALA A 117 -7.21 -11.36 -2.85
N LEU A 118 -6.25 -10.69 -2.21
CA LEU A 118 -6.51 -9.53 -1.36
C LEU A 118 -6.27 -8.20 -2.09
N GLY A 119 -5.27 -8.14 -2.95
CA GLY A 119 -4.90 -6.92 -3.66
C GLY A 119 -3.40 -6.84 -3.94
N LYS A 120 -2.91 -5.63 -4.16
CA LYS A 120 -1.48 -5.32 -4.26
C LYS A 120 -1.07 -4.37 -3.15
N ASP A 121 0.12 -4.55 -2.61
CA ASP A 121 0.73 -3.62 -1.67
C ASP A 121 1.29 -2.38 -2.38
N VAL A 122 1.96 -1.52 -1.60
CA VAL A 122 2.58 -0.28 -2.09
C VAL A 122 3.76 -0.52 -3.01
N THR A 123 4.34 -1.72 -3.00
CA THR A 123 5.45 -2.12 -3.87
C THR A 123 4.96 -2.78 -5.16
N GLY A 124 3.63 -3.02 -5.28
CA GLY A 124 2.99 -3.65 -6.41
C GLY A 124 2.92 -5.18 -6.32
N HIS A 125 3.40 -5.79 -5.22
CA HIS A 125 3.28 -7.23 -5.00
C HIS A 125 1.84 -7.64 -4.72
N ALA A 126 1.42 -8.75 -5.31
CA ALA A 126 0.10 -9.32 -5.09
C ALA A 126 0.07 -10.06 -3.74
N HIS A 127 -1.02 -9.87 -2.98
CA HIS A 127 -1.24 -10.53 -1.70
C HIS A 127 -2.44 -11.47 -1.77
N PHE A 128 -2.25 -12.64 -1.20
CA PHE A 128 -3.25 -13.70 -1.14
C PHE A 128 -3.42 -14.21 0.29
N ALA A 129 -4.59 -14.73 0.59
CA ALA A 129 -4.85 -15.36 1.88
C ALA A 129 -5.55 -16.71 1.69
N ASN A 130 -5.18 -17.69 2.51
CA ASN A 130 -5.86 -18.97 2.55
C ASN A 130 -6.95 -18.94 3.63
N ILE A 131 -8.22 -18.89 3.22
CA ILE A 131 -9.36 -18.83 4.14
C ILE A 131 -9.43 -20.06 5.04
N ALA A 132 -8.96 -21.23 4.58
CA ALA A 132 -8.93 -22.45 5.41
C ALA A 132 -8.12 -22.27 6.72
N ARG A 133 -7.20 -21.32 6.77
CA ARG A 133 -6.41 -21.02 7.97
C ARG A 133 -7.00 -19.92 8.85
N MET A 134 -8.15 -19.39 8.47
CA MET A 134 -8.83 -18.32 9.21
C MET A 134 -10.02 -18.92 9.94
N PRO A 135 -9.98 -19.14 11.27
CA PRO A 135 -11.14 -19.62 12.02
C PRO A 135 -12.30 -18.62 11.97
N HIS A 136 -11.96 -17.33 11.92
CA HIS A 136 -12.92 -16.22 11.77
C HIS A 136 -12.28 -15.11 10.95
N ALA A 137 -13.11 -14.41 10.15
CA ALA A 137 -12.68 -13.23 9.40
C ALA A 137 -13.67 -12.09 9.62
N LEU A 138 -13.18 -10.90 9.92
CA LEU A 138 -13.98 -9.69 10.04
C LEU A 138 -13.66 -8.75 8.88
N ILE A 139 -14.68 -8.37 8.10
CA ILE A 139 -14.57 -7.36 7.05
C ILE A 139 -15.29 -6.10 7.53
N ALA A 140 -14.51 -5.11 7.95
CA ALA A 140 -15.01 -3.85 8.48
C ALA A 140 -14.54 -2.65 7.66
N GLY A 141 -15.28 -1.56 7.72
CA GLY A 141 -14.94 -0.31 7.05
C GLY A 141 -16.14 0.63 6.97
N THR A 142 -15.90 1.90 6.69
CA THR A 142 -16.95 2.91 6.49
C THR A 142 -17.73 2.67 5.20
N THR A 143 -18.85 3.36 5.02
CA THR A 143 -19.60 3.34 3.76
C THR A 143 -18.71 3.79 2.61
N GLY A 144 -18.73 3.08 1.48
CA GLY A 144 -17.89 3.38 0.31
C GLY A 144 -16.44 2.87 0.40
N SER A 145 -16.02 2.24 1.51
CA SER A 145 -14.65 1.70 1.66
C SER A 145 -14.35 0.44 0.82
N GLY A 146 -15.36 -0.14 0.17
CA GLY A 146 -15.20 -1.32 -0.67
C GLY A 146 -15.52 -2.66 0.00
N LYS A 147 -16.18 -2.68 1.16
CA LYS A 147 -16.57 -3.94 1.85
C LYS A 147 -17.30 -4.95 0.94
N SER A 148 -18.33 -4.49 0.23
CA SER A 148 -19.08 -5.36 -0.69
C SER A 148 -18.22 -5.85 -1.85
N ILE A 149 -17.34 -5.01 -2.36
CA ILE A 149 -16.38 -5.41 -3.40
C ILE A 149 -15.43 -6.47 -2.87
N MET A 150 -14.97 -6.36 -1.62
CA MET A 150 -14.11 -7.37 -1.01
C MET A 150 -14.83 -8.71 -0.84
N ILE A 151 -16.11 -8.71 -0.45
CA ILE A 151 -16.91 -9.93 -0.38
C ILE A 151 -17.05 -10.58 -1.77
N HIS A 152 -17.41 -9.81 -2.79
CA HIS A 152 -17.45 -10.31 -4.17
C HIS A 152 -16.09 -10.84 -4.63
N ASN A 153 -15.00 -10.15 -4.27
CA ASN A 153 -13.64 -10.59 -4.58
C ASN A 153 -13.34 -11.97 -3.99
N ILE A 154 -13.72 -12.21 -2.72
CA ILE A 154 -13.58 -13.50 -2.06
C ILE A 154 -14.36 -14.57 -2.81
N VAL A 155 -15.66 -14.33 -3.05
CA VAL A 155 -16.52 -15.28 -3.75
C VAL A 155 -15.99 -15.62 -5.15
N VAL A 156 -15.63 -14.61 -5.94
CA VAL A 156 -15.12 -14.82 -7.30
C VAL A 156 -13.77 -15.54 -7.28
N SER A 157 -12.88 -15.22 -6.33
CA SER A 157 -11.62 -15.94 -6.17
C SER A 157 -11.84 -17.43 -5.93
N LEU A 158 -12.76 -17.78 -5.04
CA LEU A 158 -13.10 -19.18 -4.75
C LEU A 158 -13.73 -19.89 -5.96
N LEU A 159 -14.72 -19.28 -6.60
CA LEU A 159 -15.39 -19.84 -7.78
C LEU A 159 -14.46 -20.02 -8.99
N PHE A 160 -13.43 -19.20 -9.09
CA PHE A 160 -12.42 -19.31 -10.14
C PHE A 160 -11.52 -20.54 -9.95
N ARG A 161 -11.42 -21.03 -8.72
CA ARG A 161 -10.51 -22.10 -8.32
C ARG A 161 -11.20 -23.43 -8.03
N ILE A 162 -12.41 -23.38 -7.49
CA ILE A 162 -13.15 -24.54 -7.01
C ILE A 162 -14.49 -24.61 -7.73
N SER A 163 -14.88 -25.84 -8.12
CA SER A 163 -16.20 -26.07 -8.69
C SER A 163 -17.30 -25.69 -7.69
N PRO A 164 -18.40 -25.06 -8.14
CA PRO A 164 -19.54 -24.72 -7.29
C PRO A 164 -20.11 -25.91 -6.50
N CYS A 165 -19.97 -27.14 -7.02
CA CYS A 165 -20.41 -28.36 -6.32
C CYS A 165 -19.59 -28.67 -5.05
N GLN A 166 -18.38 -28.11 -4.94
CA GLN A 166 -17.49 -28.29 -3.80
C GLN A 166 -17.59 -27.16 -2.77
N LEU A 167 -18.21 -26.04 -3.14
CA LEU A 167 -18.51 -24.91 -2.27
C LEU A 167 -19.93 -25.07 -1.72
N ARG A 168 -20.03 -25.45 -0.44
CA ARG A 168 -21.30 -25.52 0.30
C ARG A 168 -21.28 -24.59 1.51
#